data_f553a8f5c79165a8d8acaf0a13d623b7
#
_entry.id   f553a8f5c79165a8d8acaf0a13d623b7
#
_cell.length_a   1.000
_cell.length_b   1.000
_cell.length_c   1.000
_cell.angle_alpha   90.00
_cell.angle_beta   90.00
_cell.angle_gamma   90.00
#
_symmetry.space_group_name_H-M   'P 1'
#
loop_
_entity.id
_entity.type
_entity.pdbx_description
1 polymer ?
#
loop_
_entity_poly.entity_id
_entity_poly.type
_entity_poly.pdbx_seq_one_letter_code
_entity_poly.pdbx_strand_id
1 'polypeptide(L)'
;MQLTEAIRELWRSWVGKGGLLLLITLFVGAGYVLATYPLDYGDRTWSNPTIWVDNPKAAAPTWTNLWRREPEPEHLVLIAGEPDEVREACSGKLETYRLPFLYDYAQDPSFLAITLGDVTYAERPPLINVSLLRPDGKEIRLLRHAVRGPREGEQGPYERYTAEPLRIQLSTDESTIGGVQEFLADEFDLRADTRALRGVVDRALFGTPTADTLAGEGLTFAPLTGQYEVIIQAAFRNPADQLGLARFVVGGGVFGFMGTDTLGRDLAQGLLFGLPVALFIGLVVAIVETAIGTSLGITSGYLGGRTDLAIQRAADIVANVPVLPLLIFMLFIIGPSLGVILFVLIAFSWPGLTIQIRSMVLHMRT
;
A
#
# COMPACT_ATOMS: atom_id res chain seq x y z
N MET A 1 -44.70 -11.61 -18.42
CA MET A 1 -43.63 -10.93 -19.23
C MET A 1 -42.61 -12.00 -19.56
N GLN A 2 -42.43 -12.32 -20.86
CA GLN A 2 -41.49 -13.38 -21.23
C GLN A 2 -40.06 -12.83 -21.10
N LEU A 3 -39.13 -13.67 -20.68
CA LEU A 3 -37.71 -13.31 -20.50
C LEU A 3 -37.12 -12.55 -21.68
N THR A 4 -37.59 -12.90 -22.90
CA THR A 4 -37.22 -12.22 -24.15
C THR A 4 -37.69 -10.78 -24.25
N GLU A 5 -38.80 -10.42 -23.65
CA GLU A 5 -39.32 -9.04 -23.61
C GLU A 5 -38.53 -8.20 -22.64
N ALA A 6 -38.21 -8.74 -21.45
CA ALA A 6 -37.38 -8.06 -20.46
C ALA A 6 -35.98 -7.77 -21.02
N ILE A 7 -35.35 -8.75 -21.69
CA ILE A 7 -34.05 -8.55 -22.35
C ILE A 7 -34.14 -7.49 -23.46
N ARG A 8 -35.22 -7.47 -24.24
CA ARG A 8 -35.41 -6.48 -25.31
C ARG A 8 -35.58 -5.07 -24.75
N GLU A 9 -36.30 -4.90 -23.65
CA GLU A 9 -36.45 -3.62 -22.96
C GLU A 9 -35.12 -3.11 -22.37
N LEU A 10 -34.33 -4.00 -21.77
CA LEU A 10 -33.02 -3.71 -21.23
C LEU A 10 -32.07 -3.19 -22.32
N TRP A 11 -32.09 -3.82 -23.50
CA TRP A 11 -31.30 -3.38 -24.68
C TRP A 11 -31.83 -2.08 -25.31
N ARG A 12 -33.08 -1.71 -25.09
CA ARG A 12 -33.68 -0.48 -25.64
C ARG A 12 -33.42 0.74 -24.77
N SER A 13 -33.21 0.55 -23.48
CA SER A 13 -32.92 1.60 -22.49
C SER A 13 -31.43 1.94 -22.42
N TRP A 14 -31.09 3.25 -22.41
CA TRP A 14 -29.73 3.70 -22.19
C TRP A 14 -29.21 3.32 -20.79
N VAL A 15 -30.07 3.37 -19.78
CA VAL A 15 -29.78 2.95 -18.41
C VAL A 15 -29.49 1.45 -18.38
N GLY A 16 -30.29 0.64 -19.09
CA GLY A 16 -30.08 -0.79 -19.19
C GLY A 16 -28.76 -1.16 -19.87
N LYS A 17 -28.40 -0.47 -20.95
CA LYS A 17 -27.09 -0.66 -21.63
C LYS A 17 -25.93 -0.28 -20.72
N GLY A 18 -26.04 0.84 -19.98
CA GLY A 18 -25.04 1.29 -19.02
C GLY A 18 -24.84 0.27 -17.89
N GLY A 19 -25.95 -0.24 -17.33
CA GLY A 19 -25.92 -1.27 -16.29
C GLY A 19 -25.30 -2.58 -16.77
N LEU A 20 -25.65 -3.02 -17.99
CA LEU A 20 -25.08 -4.21 -18.60
C LEU A 20 -23.59 -4.06 -18.88
N LEU A 21 -23.17 -2.90 -19.41
CA LEU A 21 -21.75 -2.60 -19.65
C LEU A 21 -20.95 -2.65 -18.34
N LEU A 22 -21.47 -2.01 -17.27
CA LEU A 22 -20.84 -2.04 -15.95
C LEU A 22 -20.73 -3.46 -15.40
N LEU A 23 -21.79 -4.26 -15.51
CA LEU A 23 -21.80 -5.65 -15.07
C LEU A 23 -20.77 -6.48 -15.83
N ILE A 24 -20.72 -6.35 -17.15
CA ILE A 24 -19.72 -7.04 -17.99
C ILE A 24 -18.31 -6.63 -17.60
N THR A 25 -18.06 -5.33 -17.38
CA THR A 25 -16.75 -4.81 -16.93
C THR A 25 -16.33 -5.43 -15.61
N LEU A 26 -17.25 -5.54 -14.65
CA LEU A 26 -16.98 -6.18 -13.35
C LEU A 26 -16.66 -7.67 -13.50
N PHE A 27 -17.41 -8.41 -14.31
CA PHE A 27 -17.13 -9.83 -14.54
C PHE A 27 -15.82 -10.06 -15.31
N VAL A 28 -15.52 -9.23 -16.30
CA VAL A 28 -14.24 -9.28 -17.03
C VAL A 28 -13.08 -8.97 -16.10
N GLY A 29 -13.22 -7.93 -15.26
CA GLY A 29 -12.22 -7.60 -14.22
C GLY A 29 -12.02 -8.73 -13.22
N ALA A 30 -13.09 -9.35 -12.74
CA ALA A 30 -13.00 -10.50 -11.84
C ALA A 30 -12.33 -11.71 -12.51
N GLY A 31 -12.68 -12.00 -13.77
CA GLY A 31 -12.04 -13.05 -14.56
C GLY A 31 -10.55 -12.80 -14.78
N TYR A 32 -10.17 -11.57 -15.07
CA TYR A 32 -8.76 -11.16 -15.18
C TYR A 32 -7.99 -11.42 -13.87
N VAL A 33 -8.56 -11.01 -12.72
CA VAL A 33 -7.94 -11.23 -11.41
C VAL A 33 -7.75 -12.72 -11.14
N LEU A 34 -8.78 -13.54 -11.34
CA LEU A 34 -8.71 -14.98 -11.11
C LEU A 34 -7.72 -15.69 -12.05
N ALA A 35 -7.45 -15.12 -13.23
CA ALA A 35 -6.49 -15.68 -14.18
C ALA A 35 -5.05 -15.24 -13.93
N THR A 36 -4.84 -14.06 -13.32
CA THR A 36 -3.51 -13.44 -13.18
C THR A 36 -2.94 -13.49 -11.78
N TYR A 37 -3.81 -13.44 -10.75
CA TYR A 37 -3.36 -13.42 -9.36
C TYR A 37 -3.54 -14.81 -8.71
N PRO A 38 -2.59 -15.23 -7.87
CA PRO A 38 -2.72 -16.46 -7.11
C PRO A 38 -3.85 -16.35 -6.08
N LEU A 39 -4.57 -17.44 -5.82
CA LEU A 39 -5.72 -17.46 -4.90
C LEU A 39 -5.34 -17.10 -3.45
N ASP A 40 -4.09 -17.30 -3.08
CA ASP A 40 -3.53 -16.97 -1.77
C ASP A 40 -2.89 -15.57 -1.69
N TYR A 41 -3.13 -14.72 -2.69
CA TYR A 41 -2.65 -13.33 -2.71
C TYR A 41 -3.03 -12.54 -1.45
N GLY A 42 -4.24 -12.75 -0.94
CA GLY A 42 -4.73 -12.10 0.28
C GLY A 42 -3.85 -12.38 1.48
N ASP A 43 -3.46 -13.63 1.68
CA ASP A 43 -2.67 -14.06 2.83
C ASP A 43 -1.17 -13.76 2.63
N ARG A 44 -0.64 -14.03 1.45
CA ARG A 44 0.79 -13.90 1.17
C ARG A 44 1.23 -12.47 0.89
N THR A 45 0.39 -11.69 0.19
CA THR A 45 0.77 -10.35 -0.26
C THR A 45 0.03 -9.27 0.52
N TRP A 46 -1.31 -9.28 0.48
CA TRP A 46 -2.11 -8.21 1.07
C TRP A 46 -1.95 -8.09 2.58
N SER A 47 -1.93 -9.24 3.29
CA SER A 47 -1.80 -9.28 4.75
C SER A 47 -0.36 -9.21 5.25
N ASN A 48 0.63 -9.26 4.36
CA ASN A 48 2.04 -9.22 4.71
C ASN A 48 2.56 -7.77 4.74
N PRO A 49 2.81 -7.18 5.93
CA PRO A 49 3.22 -5.78 6.03
C PRO A 49 4.61 -5.51 5.45
N THR A 50 5.46 -6.53 5.30
CA THR A 50 6.82 -6.35 4.79
C THR A 50 6.85 -5.99 3.31
N ILE A 51 5.83 -6.38 2.55
CA ILE A 51 5.71 -6.05 1.12
C ILE A 51 5.40 -4.56 0.91
N TRP A 52 4.67 -3.95 1.84
CA TRP A 52 4.19 -2.59 1.75
C TRP A 52 5.05 -1.57 2.51
N VAL A 53 6.12 -2.04 3.16
CA VAL A 53 6.94 -1.21 4.05
C VAL A 53 7.64 -0.05 3.32
N ASP A 54 7.88 -0.19 2.04
CA ASP A 54 8.51 0.83 1.19
C ASP A 54 7.51 1.83 0.62
N ASN A 55 6.21 1.56 0.70
CA ASN A 55 5.19 2.49 0.23
C ASN A 55 4.91 3.59 1.27
N PRO A 56 4.55 4.81 0.81
CA PRO A 56 4.10 5.86 1.70
C PRO A 56 2.77 5.47 2.37
N LYS A 57 2.55 5.91 3.60
CA LYS A 57 1.33 5.61 4.37
C LYS A 57 0.31 6.71 4.17
N ALA A 58 -0.95 6.31 3.93
CA ALA A 58 -2.08 7.21 3.73
C ALA A 58 -1.82 8.27 2.63
N ALA A 59 -1.06 7.89 1.60
CA ALA A 59 -0.76 8.76 0.48
C ALA A 59 -1.99 8.92 -0.42
N ALA A 60 -2.17 10.14 -0.93
CA ALA A 60 -3.22 10.43 -1.90
C ALA A 60 -2.90 9.83 -3.29
N PRO A 61 -3.90 9.66 -4.17
CA PRO A 61 -3.66 9.27 -5.55
C PRO A 61 -2.81 10.29 -6.32
N THR A 62 -1.95 9.84 -7.24
CA THR A 62 -1.06 10.73 -8.03
C THR A 62 -1.83 11.77 -8.85
N TRP A 63 -3.01 11.44 -9.37
CA TRP A 63 -3.84 12.37 -10.15
C TRP A 63 -4.34 13.57 -9.34
N THR A 64 -4.30 13.54 -8.00
CA THR A 64 -4.67 14.69 -7.15
C THR A 64 -3.75 15.89 -7.38
N ASN A 65 -2.50 15.65 -7.79
CA ASN A 65 -1.56 16.69 -8.15
C ASN A 65 -2.03 17.58 -9.32
N LEU A 66 -2.94 17.09 -10.18
CA LEU A 66 -3.49 17.88 -11.30
C LEU A 66 -4.29 19.11 -10.84
N TRP A 67 -4.83 19.11 -9.62
CA TRP A 67 -5.63 20.21 -9.07
C TRP A 67 -4.95 20.95 -7.92
N ARG A 68 -3.74 20.51 -7.51
CA ARG A 68 -3.00 21.18 -6.45
C ARG A 68 -2.17 22.33 -7.02
N ARG A 69 -2.09 23.43 -6.28
CA ARG A 69 -1.20 24.55 -6.62
C ARG A 69 0.27 24.18 -6.40
N GLU A 70 0.53 23.42 -5.37
CA GLU A 70 1.84 22.86 -5.02
C GLU A 70 1.71 21.33 -5.07
N PRO A 71 2.29 20.68 -6.07
CA PRO A 71 2.24 19.23 -6.19
C PRO A 71 3.00 18.57 -5.04
N GLU A 72 2.45 17.51 -4.48
CA GLU A 72 3.15 16.68 -3.52
C GLU A 72 4.16 15.76 -4.22
N PRO A 73 5.25 15.41 -3.52
CA PRO A 73 6.27 14.51 -4.08
C PRO A 73 5.67 13.18 -4.53
N GLU A 74 6.09 12.70 -5.68
CA GLU A 74 5.80 11.35 -6.12
C GLU A 74 6.73 10.35 -5.41
N HIS A 75 6.22 9.15 -5.21
CA HIS A 75 6.99 8.08 -4.62
C HIS A 75 7.99 7.49 -5.62
N LEU A 76 9.28 7.46 -5.25
CA LEU A 76 10.36 6.98 -6.10
C LEU A 76 11.05 5.78 -5.45
N VAL A 77 11.28 4.74 -6.25
CA VAL A 77 12.07 3.58 -5.87
C VAL A 77 13.23 3.46 -6.85
N LEU A 78 14.44 3.66 -6.35
CA LEU A 78 15.67 3.59 -7.11
C LEU A 78 16.35 2.26 -6.78
N ILE A 79 16.68 1.47 -7.80
CA ILE A 79 17.32 0.16 -7.63
C ILE A 79 18.69 0.25 -8.29
N ALA A 80 19.74 -0.05 -7.54
CA ALA A 80 21.08 -0.15 -8.08
C ALA A 80 21.16 -1.37 -9.02
N GLY A 81 21.69 -1.14 -10.20
CA GLY A 81 22.02 -2.18 -11.16
C GLY A 81 23.44 -2.69 -10.98
N GLU A 82 24.19 -2.78 -12.07
CA GLU A 82 25.63 -3.01 -12.04
C GLU A 82 26.35 -1.77 -11.47
N PRO A 83 27.50 -1.92 -10.81
CA PRO A 83 28.26 -0.78 -10.30
C PRO A 83 28.73 0.13 -11.46
N ASP A 84 28.53 1.43 -11.31
CA ASP A 84 28.97 2.43 -12.29
C ASP A 84 30.51 2.54 -12.33
N GLU A 85 31.16 2.29 -11.20
CA GLU A 85 32.61 2.35 -11.08
C GLU A 85 33.11 1.24 -10.16
N VAL A 86 34.10 0.48 -10.61
CA VAL A 86 34.83 -0.49 -9.81
C VAL A 86 36.30 -0.09 -9.76
N ARG A 87 36.76 0.30 -8.56
CA ARG A 87 38.19 0.61 -8.33
C ARG A 87 38.84 -0.56 -7.60
N GLU A 88 39.79 -1.20 -8.26
CA GLU A 88 40.62 -2.23 -7.65
C GLU A 88 41.76 -1.58 -6.82
N ALA A 89 41.93 -2.06 -5.61
CA ALA A 89 43.04 -1.71 -4.73
C ALA A 89 43.88 -2.95 -4.40
N CYS A 90 45.13 -2.77 -3.97
CA CYS A 90 46.03 -3.89 -3.65
C CYS A 90 45.49 -4.93 -2.66
N SER A 91 44.39 -4.64 -2.00
CA SER A 91 43.78 -5.50 -0.99
C SER A 91 42.25 -5.54 -1.05
N GLY A 92 41.65 -5.41 -2.23
CA GLY A 92 40.20 -5.47 -2.40
C GLY A 92 39.68 -4.60 -3.53
N LYS A 93 38.37 -4.39 -3.55
CA LYS A 93 37.69 -3.51 -4.53
C LYS A 93 36.73 -2.55 -3.84
N LEU A 94 36.53 -1.40 -4.46
CA LEU A 94 35.51 -0.45 -4.10
C LEU A 94 34.51 -0.36 -5.28
N GLU A 95 33.29 -0.76 -5.03
CA GLU A 95 32.19 -0.60 -5.98
C GLU A 95 31.40 0.67 -5.65
N THR A 96 31.11 1.47 -6.67
CA THR A 96 30.33 2.70 -6.54
C THR A 96 29.10 2.59 -7.44
N TYR A 97 27.95 2.78 -6.85
CA TYR A 97 26.64 2.82 -7.53
C TYR A 97 26.12 4.25 -7.44
N ARG A 98 25.64 4.79 -8.56
CA ARG A 98 25.10 6.14 -8.67
C ARG A 98 23.64 6.09 -9.08
N LEU A 99 22.76 6.65 -8.27
CA LEU A 99 21.32 6.65 -8.49
C LEU A 99 20.82 8.09 -8.62
N PRO A 100 20.89 8.68 -9.83
CA PRO A 100 20.43 10.05 -10.06
C PRO A 100 18.91 10.11 -10.08
N PHE A 101 18.33 11.18 -9.50
CA PHE A 101 16.90 11.47 -9.56
C PHE A 101 16.63 12.97 -9.51
N LEU A 102 15.56 13.40 -10.17
CA LEU A 102 15.09 14.78 -10.12
C LEU A 102 14.10 14.94 -8.97
N TYR A 103 14.31 15.96 -8.13
CA TYR A 103 13.39 16.35 -7.07
C TYR A 103 12.99 17.81 -7.25
N ASP A 104 11.80 18.02 -7.80
CA ASP A 104 11.26 19.34 -8.13
C ASP A 104 9.95 19.62 -7.37
N TYR A 105 10.03 19.49 -6.04
CA TYR A 105 8.89 19.69 -5.15
C TYR A 105 9.26 20.68 -4.04
N ALA A 106 8.29 21.51 -3.68
CA ALA A 106 8.42 22.43 -2.54
C ALA A 106 8.23 21.72 -1.19
N GLN A 107 7.63 20.54 -1.20
CA GLN A 107 7.39 19.74 0.00
C GLN A 107 8.47 18.67 0.16
N ASP A 108 8.73 18.28 1.41
CA ASP A 108 9.71 17.25 1.73
C ASP A 108 9.19 15.85 1.40
N PRO A 109 10.05 14.85 1.16
CA PRO A 109 9.64 13.46 1.08
C PRO A 109 9.06 13.00 2.43
N SER A 110 8.12 12.08 2.39
CA SER A 110 7.48 11.57 3.62
C SER A 110 8.40 10.68 4.45
N PHE A 111 9.39 10.07 3.84
CA PHE A 111 10.47 9.31 4.46
C PHE A 111 11.57 8.98 3.43
N LEU A 112 12.74 8.59 3.95
CA LEU A 112 13.82 7.98 3.16
C LEU A 112 14.15 6.61 3.73
N ALA A 113 14.39 5.64 2.87
CA ALA A 113 14.81 4.31 3.28
C ALA A 113 15.81 3.70 2.30
N ILE A 114 16.69 2.83 2.81
CA ILE A 114 17.55 1.99 2.01
C ILE A 114 17.34 0.53 2.39
N THR A 115 17.35 -0.34 1.39
CA THR A 115 17.30 -1.79 1.57
C THR A 115 18.53 -2.40 0.91
N LEU A 116 19.30 -3.16 1.70
CA LEU A 116 20.47 -3.90 1.27
C LEU A 116 20.15 -5.40 1.31
N GLY A 117 20.49 -6.11 0.25
CA GLY A 117 20.26 -7.56 0.16
C GLY A 117 21.33 -8.28 -0.63
N ASP A 118 21.35 -9.61 -0.52
CA ASP A 118 22.20 -10.51 -1.28
C ASP A 118 23.69 -10.12 -1.20
N VAL A 119 24.18 -9.81 0.01
CA VAL A 119 25.58 -9.47 0.23
C VAL A 119 26.39 -10.75 0.43
N THR A 120 27.33 -10.99 -0.48
CA THR A 120 28.25 -12.16 -0.39
C THR A 120 29.67 -11.68 -0.16
N TYR A 121 30.39 -12.28 0.79
CA TYR A 121 31.79 -12.00 1.06
C TYR A 121 32.56 -13.24 1.55
N ALA A 122 33.84 -13.33 1.23
CA ALA A 122 34.67 -14.49 1.53
C ALA A 122 35.40 -14.41 2.88
N GLU A 123 36.04 -13.29 3.19
CA GLU A 123 36.94 -13.18 4.34
C GLU A 123 36.46 -12.18 5.40
N ARG A 124 36.26 -10.93 5.00
CA ARG A 124 35.87 -9.83 5.90
C ARG A 124 34.57 -9.19 5.45
N PRO A 125 33.69 -8.87 6.40
CA PRO A 125 32.45 -8.20 6.07
C PRO A 125 32.72 -6.84 5.40
N PRO A 126 32.02 -6.53 4.33
CA PRO A 126 32.19 -5.26 3.63
C PRO A 126 31.63 -4.10 4.44
N LEU A 127 32.16 -2.92 4.14
CA LEU A 127 31.64 -1.64 4.63
C LEU A 127 30.85 -0.96 3.52
N ILE A 128 29.61 -0.61 3.80
CA ILE A 128 28.71 0.07 2.86
C ILE A 128 28.48 1.50 3.37
N ASN A 129 28.87 2.49 2.57
CA ASN A 129 28.62 3.89 2.81
C ASN A 129 27.54 4.38 1.82
N VAL A 130 26.61 5.18 2.32
CA VAL A 130 25.57 5.80 1.50
C VAL A 130 25.61 7.28 1.74
N SER A 131 25.68 8.07 0.67
CA SER A 131 25.65 9.52 0.71
C SER A 131 24.65 10.07 -0.31
N LEU A 132 24.22 11.30 -0.08
CA LEU A 132 23.33 12.06 -0.95
C LEU A 132 24.11 13.26 -1.49
N LEU A 133 24.33 13.29 -2.79
CA LEU A 133 24.83 14.45 -3.49
C LEU A 133 23.65 15.34 -3.88
N ARG A 134 23.69 16.58 -3.46
CA ARG A 134 22.64 17.58 -3.63
C ARG A 134 22.85 18.43 -4.89
N PRO A 135 21.81 19.14 -5.38
CA PRO A 135 21.91 20.06 -6.52
C PRO A 135 22.92 21.20 -6.33
N ASP A 136 23.21 21.59 -5.09
CA ASP A 136 24.22 22.59 -4.74
C ASP A 136 25.66 22.06 -4.77
N GLY A 137 25.85 20.80 -5.17
CA GLY A 137 27.15 20.12 -5.25
C GLY A 137 27.68 19.63 -3.91
N LYS A 138 26.92 19.76 -2.84
CA LYS A 138 27.31 19.30 -1.50
C LYS A 138 26.88 17.86 -1.26
N GLU A 139 27.75 17.09 -0.60
CA GLU A 139 27.51 15.68 -0.27
C GLU A 139 27.20 15.52 1.22
N ILE A 140 26.13 14.79 1.54
CA ILE A 140 25.74 14.48 2.91
C ILE A 140 25.82 12.97 3.11
N ARG A 141 26.56 12.53 4.13
CA ARG A 141 26.62 11.12 4.50
C ARG A 141 25.31 10.70 5.19
N LEU A 142 24.62 9.71 4.61
CA LEU A 142 23.38 9.16 5.15
C LEU A 142 23.62 7.95 6.07
N LEU A 143 24.47 7.02 5.61
CA LEU A 143 24.66 5.75 6.30
C LEU A 143 26.11 5.28 6.19
N ARG A 144 26.60 4.70 7.28
CA ARG A 144 27.82 3.90 7.30
C ARG A 144 27.50 2.57 7.97
N HIS A 145 27.39 1.52 7.17
CA HIS A 145 26.96 0.21 7.64
C HIS A 145 28.06 -0.84 7.44
N ALA A 146 28.52 -1.45 8.53
CA ALA A 146 29.35 -2.65 8.48
C ALA A 146 28.47 -3.89 8.42
N VAL A 147 28.59 -4.70 7.39
CA VAL A 147 27.85 -5.96 7.26
C VAL A 147 28.22 -6.91 8.39
N ARG A 148 27.26 -7.73 8.84
CA ARG A 148 27.52 -8.69 9.93
C ARG A 148 28.64 -9.66 9.61
N GLY A 149 29.56 -9.84 10.54
CA GLY A 149 30.64 -10.82 10.47
C GLY A 149 30.16 -12.29 10.50
N PRO A 150 31.10 -13.23 10.31
CA PRO A 150 30.78 -14.66 10.40
C PRO A 150 30.28 -15.06 11.80
N ARG A 151 29.40 -16.07 11.83
CA ARG A 151 28.96 -16.69 13.07
C ARG A 151 29.95 -17.80 13.45
N GLU A 152 29.94 -18.19 14.71
CA GLU A 152 30.79 -19.29 15.19
C GLU A 152 30.45 -20.59 14.44
N GLY A 153 31.47 -21.22 13.83
CA GLY A 153 31.35 -22.46 13.04
C GLY A 153 30.88 -22.24 11.58
N GLU A 154 30.62 -21.02 11.14
CA GLU A 154 30.22 -20.71 9.75
C GLU A 154 31.47 -20.71 8.85
N GLN A 155 31.35 -21.33 7.66
CA GLN A 155 32.42 -21.35 6.63
C GLN A 155 32.02 -20.46 5.45
N GLY A 156 32.99 -19.71 4.92
CA GLY A 156 32.76 -18.85 3.76
C GLY A 156 32.60 -19.63 2.43
N PRO A 157 32.07 -18.99 1.37
CA PRO A 157 31.63 -17.59 1.35
C PRO A 157 30.39 -17.35 2.20
N TYR A 158 30.34 -16.17 2.85
CA TYR A 158 29.25 -15.80 3.75
C TYR A 158 28.19 -15.02 3.00
N GLU A 159 26.93 -15.43 3.12
CA GLU A 159 25.77 -14.74 2.57
C GLU A 159 25.04 -14.00 3.69
N ARG A 160 24.69 -12.73 3.42
CA ARG A 160 23.94 -11.88 4.34
C ARG A 160 22.79 -11.19 3.63
N TYR A 161 21.69 -11.05 4.36
CA TYR A 161 20.51 -10.33 3.89
C TYR A 161 19.84 -10.95 2.65
N THR A 162 20.01 -12.26 2.42
CA THR A 162 19.42 -13.00 1.29
C THR A 162 17.97 -13.38 1.57
N ALA A 163 17.68 -14.03 2.72
CA ALA A 163 16.31 -14.38 3.10
C ALA A 163 15.50 -13.18 3.61
N GLU A 164 16.17 -12.30 4.36
CA GLU A 164 15.59 -11.07 4.93
C GLU A 164 16.51 -9.90 4.59
N PRO A 165 16.19 -9.12 3.54
CA PRO A 165 16.94 -7.91 3.21
C PRO A 165 16.93 -6.91 4.37
N LEU A 166 18.08 -6.29 4.62
CA LEU A 166 18.23 -5.27 5.65
C LEU A 166 17.64 -3.96 5.19
N ARG A 167 16.53 -3.55 5.81
CA ARG A 167 15.91 -2.25 5.57
C ARG A 167 16.24 -1.28 6.69
N ILE A 168 16.73 -0.11 6.33
CA ILE A 168 17.04 1.00 7.25
C ILE A 168 16.23 2.21 6.83
N GLN A 169 15.46 2.78 7.77
CA GLN A 169 14.73 4.01 7.54
C GLN A 169 15.63 5.20 7.89
N LEU A 170 16.18 5.84 6.87
CA LEU A 170 17.19 6.89 6.99
C LEU A 170 16.67 8.14 7.70
N SER A 171 15.41 8.52 7.48
CA SER A 171 14.77 9.67 8.16
C SER A 171 14.83 9.62 9.69
N THR A 172 15.00 8.43 10.27
CA THR A 172 15.03 8.22 11.73
C THR A 172 16.32 7.56 12.23
N ASP A 173 17.22 7.20 11.32
CA ASP A 173 18.48 6.54 11.64
C ASP A 173 19.48 7.50 12.30
N GLU A 174 20.16 7.03 13.35
CA GLU A 174 21.13 7.86 14.08
C GLU A 174 22.37 8.23 13.25
N SER A 175 22.80 7.37 12.32
CA SER A 175 23.90 7.66 11.42
C SER A 175 23.54 8.80 10.45
N THR A 176 22.31 8.79 9.91
CA THR A 176 21.80 9.86 9.05
C THR A 176 21.69 11.16 9.79
N ILE A 177 21.10 11.15 11.01
CA ILE A 177 20.99 12.34 11.84
C ILE A 177 22.37 12.94 12.15
N GLY A 178 23.35 12.08 12.48
CA GLY A 178 24.72 12.49 12.72
C GLY A 178 25.40 13.09 11.46
N GLY A 179 25.16 12.50 10.28
CA GLY A 179 25.65 13.02 9.01
C GLY A 179 25.05 14.40 8.65
N VAL A 180 23.75 14.59 8.89
CA VAL A 180 23.08 15.90 8.75
C VAL A 180 23.63 16.91 9.72
N GLN A 181 23.85 16.50 10.99
CA GLN A 181 24.43 17.38 12.01
C GLN A 181 25.85 17.86 11.64
N GLU A 182 26.70 16.94 11.17
CA GLU A 182 28.04 17.23 10.69
C GLU A 182 28.00 18.20 9.49
N PHE A 183 27.12 17.90 8.52
CA PHE A 183 26.91 18.74 7.34
C PHE A 183 26.48 20.18 7.70
N LEU A 184 25.50 20.32 8.62
CA LEU A 184 25.03 21.65 9.04
C LEU A 184 26.10 22.43 9.80
N ALA A 185 26.93 21.76 10.58
CA ALA A 185 28.04 22.38 11.29
C ALA A 185 29.16 22.84 10.35
N ASP A 186 29.54 21.99 9.37
CA ASP A 186 30.65 22.25 8.47
C ASP A 186 30.32 23.31 7.42
N GLU A 187 29.07 23.26 6.87
CA GLU A 187 28.69 24.11 5.76
C GLU A 187 28.02 25.42 6.15
N PHE A 188 27.37 25.46 7.32
CA PHE A 188 26.57 26.60 7.75
C PHE A 188 26.94 27.11 9.17
N ASP A 189 27.98 26.54 9.80
CA ASP A 189 28.33 26.81 11.23
C ASP A 189 27.14 26.67 12.19
N LEU A 190 26.20 25.76 11.84
CA LEU A 190 24.96 25.55 12.57
C LEU A 190 25.05 24.29 13.45
N ARG A 191 25.13 24.48 14.77
CA ARG A 191 25.16 23.39 15.75
C ARG A 191 23.73 23.05 16.19
N ALA A 192 23.11 22.12 15.47
CA ALA A 192 21.78 21.63 15.80
C ALA A 192 21.83 20.47 16.81
N ASP A 193 20.91 20.44 17.78
CA ASP A 193 20.75 19.28 18.68
C ASP A 193 20.14 18.09 17.94
N THR A 194 20.64 16.88 18.19
CA THR A 194 20.15 15.62 17.64
C THR A 194 18.64 15.44 17.83
N ARG A 195 18.08 15.88 18.98
CA ARG A 195 16.64 15.80 19.24
C ARG A 195 15.84 16.72 18.33
N ALA A 196 16.33 17.92 18.08
CA ALA A 196 15.68 18.89 17.19
C ALA A 196 15.72 18.44 15.74
N LEU A 197 16.78 17.74 15.33
CA LEU A 197 16.92 17.21 13.97
C LEU A 197 16.01 16.03 13.68
N ARG A 198 15.68 15.17 14.64
CA ARG A 198 14.86 13.96 14.43
C ARG A 198 13.53 14.18 13.70
N GLY A 199 12.92 15.35 13.84
CA GLY A 199 11.65 15.66 13.15
C GLY A 199 11.80 16.43 11.83
N VAL A 200 13.04 16.78 11.44
CA VAL A 200 13.31 17.66 10.29
C VAL A 200 14.45 17.16 9.41
N VAL A 201 14.89 15.90 9.57
CA VAL A 201 15.98 15.31 8.80
C VAL A 201 15.72 15.43 7.30
N ASP A 202 14.52 15.02 6.85
CA ASP A 202 14.16 15.04 5.43
C ASP A 202 14.18 16.49 4.88
N ARG A 203 13.72 17.47 5.68
CA ARG A 203 13.81 18.90 5.35
C ARG A 203 15.24 19.39 5.21
N ALA A 204 16.11 18.97 6.11
CA ALA A 204 17.53 19.35 6.05
C ALA A 204 18.25 18.75 4.86
N LEU A 205 17.88 17.53 4.44
CA LEU A 205 18.43 16.85 3.27
C LEU A 205 17.99 17.51 1.96
N PHE A 206 16.70 17.90 1.87
CA PHE A 206 16.09 18.47 0.66
C PHE A 206 15.87 19.99 0.74
N GLY A 207 16.56 20.67 1.67
CA GLY A 207 16.44 22.11 1.82
C GLY A 207 17.73 22.79 2.26
N THR A 208 17.70 24.12 2.26
CA THR A 208 18.78 24.97 2.78
C THR A 208 18.28 25.70 4.02
N PRO A 209 19.11 25.88 5.08
CA PRO A 209 18.71 26.62 6.27
C PRO A 209 18.23 28.03 5.92
N THR A 210 17.11 28.46 6.51
CA THR A 210 16.61 29.83 6.33
C THR A 210 17.36 30.82 7.20
N ALA A 211 17.14 32.13 6.97
CA ALA A 211 17.72 33.19 7.79
C ALA A 211 17.36 33.05 9.27
N ASP A 212 16.13 32.63 9.58
CA ASP A 212 15.64 32.41 10.95
C ASP A 212 16.41 31.26 11.63
N THR A 213 16.67 30.17 10.88
CA THR A 213 17.50 29.06 11.37
C THR A 213 18.93 29.50 11.66
N LEU A 214 19.52 30.30 10.78
CA LEU A 214 20.88 30.84 10.99
C LEU A 214 20.93 31.86 12.13
N ALA A 215 19.81 32.52 12.43
CA ALA A 215 19.67 33.40 13.59
C ALA A 215 19.38 32.65 14.91
N GLY A 216 19.17 31.35 14.90
CA GLY A 216 18.86 30.51 16.05
C GLY A 216 17.40 30.52 16.48
N GLU A 217 16.47 30.96 15.63
CA GLU A 217 15.04 31.05 15.92
C GLU A 217 14.26 29.77 15.57
N GLY A 218 14.93 28.62 15.41
CA GLY A 218 14.34 27.33 15.12
C GLY A 218 15.04 26.63 13.94
N LEU A 219 14.53 25.45 13.54
CA LEU A 219 15.07 24.68 12.40
C LEU A 219 14.05 24.71 11.26
N THR A 220 14.20 25.68 10.37
CA THR A 220 13.39 25.82 9.15
C THR A 220 14.29 25.80 7.92
N PHE A 221 13.81 25.15 6.86
CA PHE A 221 14.58 24.96 5.64
C PHE A 221 13.77 25.41 4.43
N ALA A 222 14.39 26.13 3.52
CA ALA A 222 13.82 26.45 2.21
C ALA A 222 14.06 25.27 1.25
N PRO A 223 13.05 24.84 0.47
CA PRO A 223 13.19 23.73 -0.45
C PRO A 223 14.35 23.94 -1.44
N LEU A 224 15.16 22.93 -1.66
CA LEU A 224 16.22 22.88 -2.66
C LEU A 224 15.80 21.90 -3.76
N THR A 225 15.38 22.43 -4.91
CA THR A 225 14.95 21.62 -6.05
C THR A 225 16.11 21.39 -7.02
N GLY A 226 16.07 20.29 -7.76
CA GLY A 226 17.06 19.98 -8.78
C GLY A 226 17.45 18.50 -8.84
N GLN A 227 18.60 18.27 -9.45
CA GLN A 227 19.16 16.92 -9.62
C GLN A 227 19.87 16.47 -8.35
N TYR A 228 19.38 15.41 -7.75
CA TYR A 228 20.02 14.71 -6.65
C TYR A 228 20.65 13.41 -7.14
N GLU A 229 21.63 12.90 -6.42
CA GLU A 229 22.24 11.59 -6.71
C GLU A 229 22.51 10.85 -5.39
N VAL A 230 22.02 9.62 -5.28
CA VAL A 230 22.39 8.74 -4.17
C VAL A 230 23.65 7.98 -4.60
N ILE A 231 24.68 8.06 -3.79
CA ILE A 231 25.96 7.38 -4.02
C ILE A 231 26.08 6.27 -2.98
N ILE A 232 26.15 5.02 -3.45
CA ILE A 232 26.36 3.84 -2.61
C ILE A 232 27.76 3.30 -2.90
N GLN A 233 28.60 3.23 -1.88
CA GLN A 233 29.95 2.72 -1.97
C GLN A 233 30.10 1.46 -1.12
N ALA A 234 30.41 0.34 -1.76
CA ALA A 234 30.65 -0.93 -1.10
C ALA A 234 32.14 -1.29 -1.17
N ALA A 235 32.81 -1.34 -0.01
CA ALA A 235 34.22 -1.68 0.09
C ALA A 235 34.37 -3.16 0.44
N PHE A 236 34.89 -3.94 -0.51
CA PHE A 236 35.09 -5.38 -0.41
C PHE A 236 36.57 -5.73 -0.26
N ARG A 237 36.85 -6.85 0.43
CA ARG A 237 38.21 -7.35 0.59
C ARG A 237 38.63 -8.30 -0.53
N ASN A 238 37.68 -9.06 -1.08
CA ASN A 238 37.93 -10.00 -2.16
C ASN A 238 37.25 -9.54 -3.44
N PRO A 239 37.86 -9.68 -4.63
CA PRO A 239 37.22 -9.35 -5.90
C PRO A 239 35.93 -10.13 -6.20
N ALA A 240 35.78 -11.34 -5.64
CA ALA A 240 34.57 -12.16 -5.79
C ALA A 240 33.39 -11.73 -4.91
N ASP A 241 33.64 -10.87 -3.91
CA ASP A 241 32.59 -10.36 -3.05
C ASP A 241 31.64 -9.45 -3.84
N GLN A 242 30.36 -9.41 -3.46
CA GLN A 242 29.36 -8.63 -4.21
C GLN A 242 28.21 -8.12 -3.32
N LEU A 243 27.60 -7.04 -3.78
CA LEU A 243 26.32 -6.51 -3.29
C LEU A 243 25.26 -6.76 -4.37
N GLY A 244 24.34 -7.71 -4.13
CA GLY A 244 23.35 -8.11 -5.14
C GLY A 244 22.12 -7.22 -5.18
N LEU A 245 21.73 -6.59 -4.05
CA LEU A 245 20.57 -5.69 -3.99
C LEU A 245 20.91 -4.44 -3.17
N ALA A 246 20.76 -3.29 -3.80
CA ALA A 246 20.68 -2.01 -3.11
C ALA A 246 19.49 -1.23 -3.67
N ARG A 247 18.52 -0.90 -2.82
CA ARG A 247 17.29 -0.18 -3.18
C ARG A 247 17.17 1.03 -2.29
N PHE A 248 17.02 2.20 -2.91
CA PHE A 248 16.80 3.45 -2.21
C PHE A 248 15.38 3.95 -2.48
N VAL A 249 14.69 4.37 -1.45
CA VAL A 249 13.29 4.81 -1.52
C VAL A 249 13.19 6.25 -1.06
N VAL A 250 12.59 7.09 -1.91
CA VAL A 250 12.14 8.45 -1.58
C VAL A 250 10.63 8.40 -1.45
N GLY A 251 10.14 8.44 -0.23
CA GLY A 251 8.71 8.36 0.07
C GLY A 251 7.96 9.58 -0.43
N GLY A 252 6.94 9.36 -1.24
CA GLY A 252 6.08 10.43 -1.76
C GLY A 252 4.94 10.80 -0.82
N GLY A 253 4.27 11.92 -1.11
CA GLY A 253 2.97 12.31 -0.55
C GLY A 253 1.81 11.76 -1.37
N VAL A 254 2.07 11.40 -2.65
CA VAL A 254 1.12 10.73 -3.55
C VAL A 254 1.65 9.39 -4.03
N PHE A 255 0.72 8.47 -4.33
CA PHE A 255 1.08 7.11 -4.77
C PHE A 255 0.01 6.51 -5.68
N GLY A 256 0.42 5.97 -6.81
CA GLY A 256 -0.41 5.14 -7.69
C GLY A 256 -1.76 5.76 -8.09
N PHE A 257 -2.66 4.90 -8.57
CA PHE A 257 -3.96 5.36 -9.08
C PHE A 257 -4.97 5.68 -7.97
N MET A 258 -4.96 4.96 -6.83
CA MET A 258 -5.92 5.14 -5.74
C MET A 258 -5.27 5.52 -4.40
N GLY A 259 -3.96 5.74 -4.37
CA GLY A 259 -3.23 6.01 -3.14
C GLY A 259 -3.01 4.76 -2.30
N THR A 260 -2.63 4.99 -1.03
CA THR A 260 -2.36 3.92 -0.06
C THR A 260 -3.18 4.09 1.20
N ASP A 261 -3.37 2.99 1.93
CA ASP A 261 -3.95 3.02 3.27
C ASP A 261 -2.91 3.37 4.36
N THR A 262 -3.32 3.32 5.61
CA THR A 262 -2.47 3.60 6.78
C THR A 262 -1.33 2.59 6.98
N LEU A 263 -1.38 1.45 6.31
CA LEU A 263 -0.33 0.43 6.30
C LEU A 263 0.59 0.52 5.08
N GLY A 264 0.32 1.45 4.15
CA GLY A 264 1.05 1.60 2.90
C GLY A 264 0.57 0.65 1.79
N ARG A 265 -0.55 -0.06 1.96
CA ARG A 265 -1.06 -1.00 0.95
C ARG A 265 -1.69 -0.23 -0.20
N ASP A 266 -1.41 -0.65 -1.42
CA ASP A 266 -1.97 -0.05 -2.64
C ASP A 266 -3.48 -0.32 -2.73
N LEU A 267 -4.28 0.74 -2.61
CA LEU A 267 -5.74 0.64 -2.63
C LEU A 267 -6.29 0.17 -3.99
N ALA A 268 -5.62 0.47 -5.09
CA ALA A 268 -6.02 -0.01 -6.42
C ALA A 268 -5.86 -1.53 -6.53
N GLN A 269 -4.74 -2.07 -6.03
CA GLN A 269 -4.53 -3.52 -5.97
C GLN A 269 -5.53 -4.19 -5.04
N GLY A 270 -5.80 -3.60 -3.86
CA GLY A 270 -6.79 -4.11 -2.92
C GLY A 270 -8.20 -4.17 -3.49
N LEU A 271 -8.63 -3.11 -4.18
CA LEU A 271 -9.92 -3.05 -4.85
C LEU A 271 -10.02 -4.10 -5.96
N LEU A 272 -8.99 -4.19 -6.80
CA LEU A 272 -8.96 -5.13 -7.91
C LEU A 272 -9.03 -6.58 -7.42
N PHE A 273 -8.20 -6.92 -6.43
CA PHE A 273 -8.18 -8.26 -5.85
C PHE A 273 -9.46 -8.61 -5.09
N GLY A 274 -10.10 -7.65 -4.42
CA GLY A 274 -11.38 -7.84 -3.73
C GLY A 274 -12.57 -8.05 -4.65
N LEU A 275 -12.47 -7.67 -5.93
CA LEU A 275 -13.58 -7.70 -6.89
C LEU A 275 -14.22 -9.08 -7.09
N PRO A 276 -13.49 -10.19 -7.32
CA PRO A 276 -14.09 -11.52 -7.47
C PRO A 276 -14.84 -11.96 -6.23
N VAL A 277 -14.28 -11.70 -5.05
CA VAL A 277 -14.89 -12.07 -3.76
C VAL A 277 -16.16 -11.27 -3.53
N ALA A 278 -16.15 -9.97 -3.80
CA ALA A 278 -17.33 -9.11 -3.67
C ALA A 278 -18.46 -9.54 -4.63
N LEU A 279 -18.12 -9.85 -5.89
CA LEU A 279 -19.10 -10.36 -6.87
C LEU A 279 -19.67 -11.72 -6.46
N PHE A 280 -18.83 -12.62 -5.96
CA PHE A 280 -19.28 -13.92 -5.46
C PHE A 280 -20.27 -13.78 -4.29
N ILE A 281 -19.90 -12.96 -3.29
CA ILE A 281 -20.78 -12.68 -2.14
C ILE A 281 -22.11 -12.08 -2.64
N GLY A 282 -22.04 -11.02 -3.45
CA GLY A 282 -23.22 -10.33 -3.95
C GLY A 282 -24.14 -11.24 -4.76
N LEU A 283 -23.59 -12.08 -5.65
CA LEU A 283 -24.36 -13.02 -6.47
C LEU A 283 -25.04 -14.10 -5.62
N VAL A 284 -24.30 -14.73 -4.69
CA VAL A 284 -24.84 -15.79 -3.83
C VAL A 284 -25.94 -15.23 -2.93
N VAL A 285 -25.69 -14.09 -2.29
CA VAL A 285 -26.68 -13.45 -1.43
C VAL A 285 -27.92 -13.06 -2.23
N ALA A 286 -27.76 -12.43 -3.40
CA ALA A 286 -28.89 -12.02 -4.23
C ALA A 286 -29.76 -13.20 -4.70
N ILE A 287 -29.15 -14.31 -5.10
CA ILE A 287 -29.90 -15.52 -5.52
C ILE A 287 -30.69 -16.10 -4.35
N VAL A 288 -30.03 -16.28 -3.20
CA VAL A 288 -30.67 -16.91 -2.03
C VAL A 288 -31.72 -15.99 -1.42
N GLU A 289 -31.43 -14.70 -1.29
CA GLU A 289 -32.39 -13.69 -0.82
C GLU A 289 -33.64 -13.66 -1.70
N THR A 290 -33.45 -13.64 -3.04
CA THR A 290 -34.56 -13.64 -3.99
C THR A 290 -35.40 -14.91 -3.85
N ALA A 291 -34.77 -16.06 -3.72
CA ALA A 291 -35.50 -17.33 -3.54
C ALA A 291 -36.31 -17.35 -2.24
N ILE A 292 -35.68 -16.99 -1.12
CA ILE A 292 -36.35 -16.98 0.21
C ILE A 292 -37.44 -15.88 0.25
N GLY A 293 -37.05 -14.64 -0.10
CA GLY A 293 -37.95 -13.48 0.00
C GLY A 293 -39.15 -13.60 -0.89
N THR A 294 -38.96 -14.08 -2.13
CA THR A 294 -40.10 -14.33 -3.04
C THR A 294 -41.02 -15.46 -2.56
N SER A 295 -40.43 -16.58 -2.14
CA SER A 295 -41.22 -17.72 -1.60
C SER A 295 -42.03 -17.33 -0.40
N LEU A 296 -41.45 -16.67 0.59
CA LEU A 296 -42.12 -16.18 1.78
C LEU A 296 -43.16 -15.10 1.47
N GLY A 297 -42.83 -14.17 0.56
CA GLY A 297 -43.73 -13.10 0.13
C GLY A 297 -44.98 -13.62 -0.58
N ILE A 298 -44.81 -14.58 -1.53
CA ILE A 298 -45.94 -15.25 -2.20
C ILE A 298 -46.77 -16.02 -1.19
N THR A 299 -46.14 -16.82 -0.34
CA THR A 299 -46.84 -17.62 0.69
C THR A 299 -47.66 -16.73 1.64
N SER A 300 -47.08 -15.65 2.11
CA SER A 300 -47.69 -14.66 2.97
C SER A 300 -48.89 -13.98 2.30
N GLY A 301 -48.73 -13.45 1.10
CA GLY A 301 -49.78 -12.75 0.38
C GLY A 301 -50.91 -13.67 -0.12
N TYR A 302 -50.60 -14.92 -0.54
CA TYR A 302 -51.57 -15.86 -1.08
C TYR A 302 -52.37 -16.55 0.00
N LEU A 303 -51.76 -17.13 1.05
CA LEU A 303 -52.45 -17.84 2.11
C LEU A 303 -53.16 -16.89 3.10
N GLY A 304 -52.56 -15.76 3.43
CA GLY A 304 -53.12 -14.79 4.36
C GLY A 304 -53.24 -15.31 5.81
N GLY A 305 -54.07 -14.65 6.61
CA GLY A 305 -54.43 -15.08 7.94
C GLY A 305 -53.24 -15.28 8.89
N ARG A 306 -53.21 -16.43 9.60
CA ARG A 306 -52.16 -16.72 10.59
C ARG A 306 -50.78 -16.90 9.96
N THR A 307 -50.71 -17.44 8.75
CA THR A 307 -49.46 -17.63 8.03
C THR A 307 -48.83 -16.27 7.66
N ASP A 308 -49.65 -15.36 7.15
CA ASP A 308 -49.24 -14.00 6.87
C ASP A 308 -48.70 -13.31 8.14
N LEU A 309 -49.50 -13.39 9.23
CA LEU A 309 -49.12 -12.79 10.50
C LEU A 309 -47.75 -13.33 11.01
N ALA A 310 -47.55 -14.65 10.91
CA ALA A 310 -46.31 -15.29 11.39
C ALA A 310 -45.09 -14.84 10.55
N ILE A 311 -45.23 -14.85 9.21
CA ILE A 311 -44.14 -14.44 8.31
C ILE A 311 -43.81 -12.94 8.49
N GLN A 312 -44.80 -12.08 8.59
CA GLN A 312 -44.59 -10.64 8.80
C GLN A 312 -43.95 -10.36 10.17
N ARG A 313 -44.37 -11.06 11.24
CA ARG A 313 -43.72 -10.89 12.55
C ARG A 313 -42.25 -11.34 12.54
N ALA A 314 -41.95 -12.45 11.86
CA ALA A 314 -40.57 -12.89 11.67
C ALA A 314 -39.77 -11.86 10.88
N ALA A 315 -40.34 -11.36 9.79
CA ALA A 315 -39.70 -10.31 8.98
C ALA A 315 -39.43 -9.03 9.78
N ASP A 316 -40.39 -8.56 10.56
CA ASP A 316 -40.28 -7.40 11.44
C ASP A 316 -39.14 -7.57 12.46
N ILE A 317 -39.06 -8.74 13.10
CA ILE A 317 -38.00 -9.03 14.08
C ILE A 317 -36.63 -8.99 13.42
N VAL A 318 -36.48 -9.69 12.29
CA VAL A 318 -35.20 -9.78 11.57
C VAL A 318 -34.77 -8.40 10.99
N ALA A 319 -35.72 -7.64 10.44
CA ALA A 319 -35.42 -6.31 9.85
C ALA A 319 -34.94 -5.27 10.89
N ASN A 320 -35.32 -5.46 12.18
CA ASN A 320 -34.88 -4.56 13.24
C ASN A 320 -33.48 -4.91 13.82
N VAL A 321 -32.86 -6.01 13.39
CA VAL A 321 -31.50 -6.37 13.81
C VAL A 321 -30.49 -5.52 13.04
N PRO A 322 -29.62 -4.79 13.73
CA PRO A 322 -28.57 -4.02 13.05
C PRO A 322 -27.49 -4.97 12.49
N VAL A 323 -27.60 -5.30 11.19
CA VAL A 323 -26.81 -6.35 10.53
C VAL A 323 -25.31 -6.07 10.58
N LEU A 324 -24.86 -4.82 10.38
CA LEU A 324 -23.43 -4.48 10.39
C LEU A 324 -22.78 -4.68 11.76
N PRO A 325 -23.33 -4.17 12.88
CA PRO A 325 -22.83 -4.50 14.21
C PRO A 325 -22.80 -5.99 14.52
N LEU A 326 -23.86 -6.72 14.12
CA LEU A 326 -23.92 -8.18 14.30
C LEU A 326 -22.81 -8.87 13.51
N LEU A 327 -22.59 -8.48 12.27
CA LEU A 327 -21.54 -9.04 11.42
C LEU A 327 -20.15 -8.82 12.02
N ILE A 328 -19.85 -7.58 12.47
CA ILE A 328 -18.58 -7.25 13.11
C ILE A 328 -18.38 -8.11 14.37
N PHE A 329 -19.42 -8.23 15.20
CA PHE A 329 -19.37 -9.03 16.42
C PHE A 329 -19.12 -10.53 16.13
N MET A 330 -19.81 -11.09 15.12
CA MET A 330 -19.61 -12.48 14.71
C MET A 330 -18.22 -12.74 14.17
N LEU A 331 -17.68 -11.83 13.35
CA LEU A 331 -16.30 -11.93 12.84
C LEU A 331 -15.26 -11.80 13.96
N PHE A 332 -15.56 -11.03 15.01
CA PHE A 332 -14.68 -10.91 16.17
C PHE A 332 -14.63 -12.20 17.00
N ILE A 333 -15.77 -12.89 17.20
CA ILE A 333 -15.84 -14.11 18.02
C ILE A 333 -15.35 -15.34 17.25
N ILE A 334 -15.83 -15.51 16.00
CA ILE A 334 -15.59 -16.73 15.21
C ILE A 334 -14.29 -16.63 14.40
N GLY A 335 -13.85 -15.39 14.13
CA GLY A 335 -12.77 -15.08 13.23
C GLY A 335 -13.25 -14.67 11.82
N PRO A 336 -12.36 -14.04 11.03
CA PRO A 336 -12.67 -13.61 9.67
C PRO A 336 -12.92 -14.83 8.77
N SER A 337 -14.16 -15.00 8.31
CA SER A 337 -14.57 -16.12 7.47
C SER A 337 -15.64 -15.70 6.45
N LEU A 338 -15.41 -16.08 5.19
CA LEU A 338 -16.39 -15.89 4.11
C LEU A 338 -17.73 -16.54 4.43
N GLY A 339 -17.71 -17.72 5.06
CA GLY A 339 -18.92 -18.45 5.48
C GLY A 339 -19.75 -17.68 6.50
N VAL A 340 -19.11 -17.03 7.47
CA VAL A 340 -19.79 -16.18 8.46
C VAL A 340 -20.45 -14.97 7.79
N ILE A 341 -19.74 -14.32 6.86
CA ILE A 341 -20.26 -13.18 6.10
C ILE A 341 -21.50 -13.59 5.31
N LEU A 342 -21.42 -14.66 4.53
CA LEU A 342 -22.55 -15.17 3.74
C LEU A 342 -23.73 -15.56 4.62
N PHE A 343 -23.47 -16.28 5.71
CA PHE A 343 -24.53 -16.67 6.64
C PHE A 343 -25.29 -15.48 7.20
N VAL A 344 -24.57 -14.49 7.73
CA VAL A 344 -25.20 -13.30 8.32
C VAL A 344 -25.99 -12.52 7.27
N LEU A 345 -25.38 -12.27 6.09
CA LEU A 345 -26.07 -11.53 5.03
C LEU A 345 -27.34 -12.26 4.58
N ILE A 346 -27.28 -13.56 4.31
CA ILE A 346 -28.44 -14.34 3.88
C ILE A 346 -29.52 -14.40 4.97
N ALA A 347 -29.14 -14.62 6.22
CA ALA A 347 -30.08 -14.75 7.33
C ALA A 347 -30.86 -13.46 7.59
N PHE A 348 -30.32 -12.30 7.26
CA PHE A 348 -30.92 -11.01 7.65
C PHE A 348 -31.36 -10.12 6.47
N SER A 349 -31.11 -10.48 5.19
CA SER A 349 -31.47 -9.65 4.02
C SER A 349 -32.89 -9.88 3.48
N TRP A 350 -33.46 -11.09 3.64
CA TRP A 350 -34.72 -11.53 3.05
C TRP A 350 -35.99 -10.73 3.41
N PRO A 351 -36.12 -10.04 4.59
CA PRO A 351 -37.39 -9.40 4.99
C PRO A 351 -37.87 -8.32 4.02
N GLY A 352 -36.95 -7.48 3.50
CA GLY A 352 -37.29 -6.38 2.59
C GLY A 352 -38.00 -6.89 1.34
N LEU A 353 -37.45 -7.91 0.69
CA LEU A 353 -38.03 -8.50 -0.52
C LEU A 353 -39.36 -9.23 -0.20
N THR A 354 -39.45 -9.91 0.93
CA THR A 354 -40.70 -10.60 1.38
C THR A 354 -41.86 -9.62 1.49
N ILE A 355 -41.64 -8.45 2.11
CA ILE A 355 -42.67 -7.42 2.29
C ILE A 355 -43.10 -6.85 0.92
N GLN A 356 -42.14 -6.59 0.02
CA GLN A 356 -42.46 -6.09 -1.32
C GLN A 356 -43.27 -7.08 -2.16
N ILE A 357 -42.84 -8.35 -2.22
CA ILE A 357 -43.55 -9.39 -2.98
C ILE A 357 -44.94 -9.66 -2.40
N ARG A 358 -45.08 -9.71 -1.05
CA ARG A 358 -46.36 -9.80 -0.41
C ARG A 358 -47.32 -8.70 -0.85
N SER A 359 -46.86 -7.43 -0.88
CA SER A 359 -47.68 -6.30 -1.31
C SER A 359 -48.15 -6.47 -2.76
N MET A 360 -47.25 -6.95 -3.67
CA MET A 360 -47.63 -7.23 -5.06
C MET A 360 -48.69 -8.34 -5.16
N VAL A 361 -48.51 -9.44 -4.42
CA VAL A 361 -49.46 -10.56 -4.41
C VAL A 361 -50.84 -10.15 -3.89
N LEU A 362 -50.89 -9.35 -2.83
CA LEU A 362 -52.16 -8.80 -2.31
C LEU A 362 -52.89 -7.92 -3.34
N HIS A 363 -52.12 -7.12 -4.11
CA HIS A 363 -52.70 -6.26 -5.16
C HIS A 363 -53.25 -7.05 -6.35
N MET A 364 -52.66 -8.21 -6.66
CA MET A 364 -53.15 -9.11 -7.74
C MET A 364 -54.32 -9.99 -7.31
N ARG A 365 -54.57 -10.14 -6.02
CA ARG A 365 -55.66 -10.96 -5.47
C ARG A 365 -56.99 -10.19 -5.35
N THR A 366 -56.92 -8.86 -5.31
CA THR A 366 -58.10 -7.98 -5.33
C THR A 366 -58.59 -7.75 -6.73
#